data_6f298e4af1ae88be15ceca75c8ae9d48
#
_entry.id   6f298e4af1ae88be15ceca75c8ae9d48
#
_cell.length_a   1.000
_cell.length_b   1.000
_cell.length_c   1.000
_cell.angle_alpha   90.00
_cell.angle_beta   90.00
_cell.angle_gamma   90.00
#
_symmetry.space_group_name_H-M   'P 1'
#
loop_
_entity.id
_entity.type
_entity.pdbx_description
1 polymer ?
#
loop_
_entity_poly.entity_id
_entity_poly.type
_entity_poly.pdbx_seq_one_letter_code
_entity_poly.pdbx_strand_id
1 'polypeptide(L)'
;TQAVAEHLMVGETAITQGMRDAVANASAGAVFFHWPLEFPRVFHRGGFDVVLSNPPWERVKLQEQEFFAVHDAGIAAAATKAIRGGLIKGLADSNPALLQAFEEAKHDAEASSQFLRTSGRYAKTGVGDVNTYAVFAGLGRSLTSPRGRAGIIVPTGIATDNTYREFFAEVTETGALASLYDFENREKLFEAVDSRYKFSLLTLCGEKQEEVQFAFFLTQPSQLSDK
;
A
#
# COMPACT_ATOMS: atom_id res chain seq x y z
N THR A 1 22.49 -1.62 -1.05
CA THR A 1 23.64 -1.52 -0.15
C THR A 1 24.90 -1.17 -0.93
N GLN A 2 25.96 -0.71 -0.24
CA GLN A 2 27.21 -0.30 -0.86
C GLN A 2 27.83 -1.41 -1.74
N ALA A 3 27.79 -2.68 -1.30
CA ALA A 3 28.31 -3.82 -2.06
C ALA A 3 27.57 -4.04 -3.41
N VAL A 4 26.27 -3.76 -3.48
CA VAL A 4 25.51 -3.82 -4.74
C VAL A 4 25.89 -2.68 -5.66
N ALA A 5 26.06 -1.48 -5.13
CA ALA A 5 26.54 -0.32 -5.91
C ALA A 5 27.96 -0.57 -6.45
N GLU A 6 28.86 -1.11 -5.64
CA GLU A 6 30.22 -1.49 -6.05
C GLU A 6 30.19 -2.59 -7.13
N HIS A 7 29.32 -3.61 -7.02
CA HIS A 7 29.15 -4.64 -8.05
C HIS A 7 28.70 -4.06 -9.38
N LEU A 8 27.73 -3.11 -9.36
CA LEU A 8 27.26 -2.43 -10.57
C LEU A 8 28.33 -1.54 -11.22
N MET A 9 29.27 -1.02 -10.42
CA MET A 9 30.32 -0.10 -10.89
C MET A 9 31.60 -0.83 -11.29
N VAL A 10 31.97 -1.92 -10.64
CA VAL A 10 33.29 -2.58 -10.75
C VAL A 10 33.20 -4.01 -11.31
N GLY A 11 31.98 -4.59 -11.40
CA GLY A 11 31.74 -5.93 -11.91
C GLY A 11 31.66 -7.02 -10.82
N GLU A 12 31.71 -8.30 -11.23
CA GLU A 12 31.33 -9.48 -10.41
C GLU A 12 32.09 -9.69 -9.09
N THR A 13 33.17 -8.99 -8.84
CA THR A 13 34.05 -9.23 -7.69
C THR A 13 33.49 -8.73 -6.36
N ALA A 14 32.50 -7.82 -6.36
CA ALA A 14 31.96 -7.20 -5.15
C ALA A 14 30.87 -8.05 -4.44
N ILE A 15 30.25 -9.02 -5.13
CA ILE A 15 29.23 -9.89 -4.55
C ILE A 15 29.79 -11.28 -4.33
N THR A 16 29.94 -11.66 -3.05
CA THR A 16 30.42 -12.99 -2.68
C THR A 16 29.35 -14.07 -2.88
N GLN A 17 29.75 -15.34 -2.98
CA GLN A 17 28.81 -16.46 -3.06
C GLN A 17 27.88 -16.50 -1.85
N GLY A 18 28.39 -16.28 -0.62
CA GLY A 18 27.58 -16.22 0.58
C GLY A 18 26.49 -15.11 0.55
N MET A 19 26.77 -13.98 -0.09
CA MET A 19 25.76 -12.93 -0.32
C MET A 19 24.68 -13.37 -1.32
N ARG A 20 25.05 -14.08 -2.39
CA ARG A 20 24.11 -14.65 -3.36
C ARG A 20 23.21 -15.68 -2.68
N ASP A 21 23.78 -16.57 -1.89
CA ASP A 21 23.03 -17.61 -1.15
C ASP A 21 22.07 -16.98 -0.13
N ALA A 22 22.51 -15.96 0.59
CA ALA A 22 21.67 -15.23 1.54
C ALA A 22 20.48 -14.53 0.85
N VAL A 23 20.72 -13.91 -0.32
CA VAL A 23 19.64 -13.31 -1.13
C VAL A 23 18.72 -14.38 -1.68
N ALA A 24 19.24 -15.48 -2.19
CA ALA A 24 18.44 -16.59 -2.70
C ALA A 24 17.54 -17.19 -1.61
N ASN A 25 18.08 -17.42 -0.42
CA ASN A 25 17.32 -17.93 0.71
C ASN A 25 16.24 -16.94 1.18
N ALA A 26 16.58 -15.66 1.30
CA ALA A 26 15.63 -14.61 1.69
C ALA A 26 14.52 -14.41 0.63
N SER A 27 14.79 -14.70 -0.63
CA SER A 27 13.83 -14.56 -1.73
C SER A 27 13.05 -15.83 -2.06
N ALA A 28 13.38 -16.96 -1.46
CA ALA A 28 12.78 -18.26 -1.80
C ALA A 28 11.25 -18.33 -1.63
N GLY A 29 10.67 -17.48 -0.75
CA GLY A 29 9.23 -17.36 -0.52
C GLY A 29 8.62 -16.06 -1.06
N ALA A 30 9.40 -15.19 -1.71
CA ALA A 30 8.95 -13.87 -2.12
C ALA A 30 9.09 -13.67 -3.64
N VAL A 31 8.04 -13.16 -4.27
CA VAL A 31 8.09 -12.71 -5.67
C VAL A 31 8.44 -11.24 -5.69
N PHE A 32 9.72 -10.93 -5.89
CA PHE A 32 10.16 -9.55 -6.03
C PHE A 32 9.78 -9.01 -7.41
N PHE A 33 9.13 -7.85 -7.41
CA PHE A 33 8.79 -7.12 -8.61
C PHE A 33 9.46 -5.74 -8.60
N HIS A 34 10.22 -5.45 -9.64
CA HIS A 34 10.93 -4.18 -9.74
C HIS A 34 10.55 -3.46 -11.04
N TRP A 35 9.69 -2.46 -10.93
CA TRP A 35 9.11 -1.74 -12.08
C TRP A 35 10.11 -1.32 -13.15
N PRO A 36 11.27 -0.70 -12.84
CA PRO A 36 12.25 -0.32 -13.84
C PRO A 36 12.92 -1.50 -14.57
N LEU A 37 13.02 -2.66 -13.92
CA LEU A 37 13.59 -3.87 -14.55
C LEU A 37 12.58 -4.56 -15.46
N GLU A 38 11.30 -4.57 -15.04
CA GLU A 38 10.22 -5.16 -15.83
C GLU A 38 9.81 -4.28 -17.02
N PHE A 39 9.88 -2.95 -16.86
CA PHE A 39 9.49 -1.98 -17.87
C PHE A 39 10.63 -0.98 -18.22
N PRO A 40 11.83 -1.44 -18.63
CA PRO A 40 12.98 -0.56 -18.80
C PRO A 40 12.75 0.55 -19.83
N ARG A 41 12.02 0.28 -20.92
CA ARG A 41 11.69 1.29 -21.94
C ARG A 41 10.77 2.39 -21.43
N VAL A 42 9.88 2.08 -20.48
CA VAL A 42 8.98 3.04 -19.87
C VAL A 42 9.79 3.97 -18.96
N PHE A 43 10.62 3.39 -18.09
CA PHE A 43 11.42 4.16 -17.13
C PHE A 43 12.57 4.93 -17.80
N HIS A 44 13.07 4.47 -18.93
CA HIS A 44 14.00 5.28 -19.74
C HIS A 44 13.36 6.58 -20.25
N ARG A 45 12.03 6.61 -20.42
CA ARG A 45 11.26 7.81 -20.80
C ARG A 45 10.69 8.57 -19.61
N GLY A 46 11.06 8.18 -18.37
CA GLY A 46 10.69 8.86 -17.13
C GLY A 46 9.49 8.28 -16.39
N GLY A 47 8.89 7.17 -16.84
CA GLY A 47 7.76 6.52 -16.18
C GLY A 47 6.54 6.32 -17.08
N PHE A 48 5.42 5.92 -16.47
CA PHE A 48 4.16 5.67 -17.15
C PHE A 48 3.41 6.99 -17.47
N ASP A 49 2.77 7.06 -18.61
CA ASP A 49 1.90 8.19 -18.97
C ASP A 49 0.59 8.17 -18.18
N VAL A 50 0.09 6.95 -17.87
CA VAL A 50 -1.13 6.76 -17.08
C VAL A 50 -0.93 5.61 -16.10
N VAL A 51 -1.25 5.85 -14.83
CA VAL A 51 -1.38 4.85 -13.78
C VAL A 51 -2.81 4.91 -13.25
N LEU A 52 -3.57 3.81 -13.40
CA LEU A 52 -4.93 3.70 -12.85
C LEU A 52 -4.98 2.57 -11.84
N SER A 53 -5.51 2.83 -10.65
CA SER A 53 -5.58 1.84 -9.58
C SER A 53 -6.79 2.04 -8.68
N ASN A 54 -7.38 0.91 -8.28
CA ASN A 54 -8.21 0.80 -7.09
C ASN A 54 -7.49 -0.19 -6.16
N PRO A 55 -6.54 0.29 -5.34
CA PRO A 55 -5.76 -0.58 -4.48
C PRO A 55 -6.61 -1.16 -3.35
N PRO A 56 -6.15 -2.24 -2.69
CA PRO A 56 -6.79 -2.69 -1.46
C PRO A 56 -6.71 -1.60 -0.37
N TRP A 57 -7.71 -1.58 0.54
CA TRP A 57 -7.79 -0.62 1.65
C TRP A 57 -7.57 -1.33 2.98
N GLU A 58 -6.46 -2.03 3.09
CA GLU A 58 -6.14 -2.91 4.20
C GLU A 58 -4.99 -2.37 5.04
N ARG A 59 -5.02 -2.66 6.32
CA ARG A 59 -3.89 -2.37 7.20
C ARG A 59 -2.79 -3.40 7.00
N VAL A 60 -1.56 -2.93 6.90
CA VAL A 60 -0.38 -3.79 6.82
C VAL A 60 -0.05 -4.31 8.23
N LYS A 61 -0.96 -5.14 8.75
CA LYS A 61 -0.88 -5.76 10.06
C LYS A 61 -1.79 -6.98 10.08
N LEU A 62 -1.28 -8.12 10.53
CA LEU A 62 -2.09 -9.31 10.68
C LEU A 62 -3.29 -9.04 11.61
N GLN A 63 -4.50 -9.27 11.09
CA GLN A 63 -5.73 -9.25 11.89
C GLN A 63 -6.01 -10.66 12.40
N GLU A 64 -5.80 -10.89 13.70
CA GLU A 64 -5.97 -12.21 14.32
C GLU A 64 -7.33 -12.84 14.00
N GLN A 65 -8.42 -12.04 14.08
CA GLN A 65 -9.76 -12.54 13.79
C GLN A 65 -9.93 -13.00 12.35
N GLU A 66 -9.39 -12.26 11.39
CA GLU A 66 -9.48 -12.58 9.97
C GLU A 66 -8.65 -13.82 9.65
N PHE A 67 -7.43 -13.92 10.19
CA PHE A 67 -6.60 -15.12 10.05
C PHE A 67 -7.33 -16.36 10.57
N PHE A 68 -7.84 -16.29 11.81
CA PHE A 68 -8.50 -17.44 12.40
C PHE A 68 -9.91 -17.68 11.85
N ALA A 69 -10.59 -16.73 11.23
CA ALA A 69 -11.86 -16.95 10.57
C ALA A 69 -11.79 -18.04 9.48
N VAL A 70 -10.61 -18.20 8.87
CA VAL A 70 -10.37 -19.20 7.81
C VAL A 70 -9.77 -20.50 8.37
N HIS A 71 -9.12 -20.46 9.56
CA HIS A 71 -8.35 -21.58 10.07
C HIS A 71 -8.98 -22.24 11.33
N ASP A 72 -9.59 -21.43 12.21
CA ASP A 72 -10.22 -21.90 13.45
C ASP A 72 -11.34 -20.94 13.90
N ALA A 73 -12.57 -21.29 13.59
CA ALA A 73 -13.75 -20.47 13.90
C ALA A 73 -13.93 -20.23 15.42
N GLY A 74 -13.47 -21.14 16.27
CA GLY A 74 -13.54 -20.99 17.73
C GLY A 74 -12.64 -19.87 18.24
N ILE A 75 -11.42 -19.78 17.72
CA ILE A 75 -10.47 -18.70 18.05
C ILE A 75 -10.96 -17.38 17.45
N ALA A 76 -11.47 -17.39 16.21
CA ALA A 76 -12.02 -16.21 15.57
C ALA A 76 -13.20 -15.61 16.33
N ALA A 77 -14.11 -16.46 16.82
CA ALA A 77 -15.32 -16.06 17.57
C ALA A 77 -15.08 -15.68 19.02
N ALA A 78 -13.83 -15.71 19.51
CA ALA A 78 -13.50 -15.37 20.89
C ALA A 78 -14.00 -13.96 21.25
N ALA A 79 -14.76 -13.84 22.35
CA ALA A 79 -15.46 -12.62 22.74
C ALA A 79 -14.55 -11.42 23.02
N THR A 80 -13.29 -11.67 23.43
CA THR A 80 -12.32 -10.61 23.71
C THR A 80 -10.93 -10.98 23.18
N LYS A 81 -10.10 -9.97 22.97
CA LYS A 81 -8.68 -10.16 22.58
C LYS A 81 -7.91 -11.00 23.62
N ALA A 82 -8.22 -10.84 24.91
CA ALA A 82 -7.57 -11.59 25.97
C ALA A 82 -7.89 -13.10 25.88
N ILE A 83 -9.16 -13.45 25.68
CA ILE A 83 -9.61 -14.84 25.50
C ILE A 83 -8.95 -15.41 24.24
N ARG A 84 -9.00 -14.69 23.13
CA ARG A 84 -8.35 -15.12 21.87
C ARG A 84 -6.87 -15.39 22.05
N GLY A 85 -6.15 -14.48 22.71
CA GLY A 85 -4.73 -14.66 23.02
C GLY A 85 -4.43 -15.89 23.87
N GLY A 86 -5.34 -16.25 24.81
CA GLY A 86 -5.25 -17.50 25.57
C GLY A 86 -5.43 -18.75 24.70
N LEU A 87 -6.43 -18.72 23.79
CA LEU A 87 -6.67 -19.82 22.83
C LEU A 87 -5.50 -20.01 21.87
N ILE A 88 -4.94 -18.90 21.34
CA ILE A 88 -3.76 -18.93 20.46
C ILE A 88 -2.56 -19.56 21.18
N LYS A 89 -2.30 -19.20 22.45
CA LYS A 89 -1.22 -19.83 23.23
C LYS A 89 -1.44 -21.32 23.44
N GLY A 90 -2.71 -21.76 23.62
CA GLY A 90 -3.06 -23.16 23.75
C GLY A 90 -2.81 -24.00 22.49
N LEU A 91 -2.62 -23.37 21.33
CA LEU A 91 -2.26 -24.05 20.08
C LEU A 91 -0.89 -24.72 20.17
N ALA A 92 0.00 -24.29 21.05
CA ALA A 92 1.29 -24.96 21.25
C ALA A 92 1.14 -26.45 21.57
N ASP A 93 0.09 -26.80 22.31
CA ASP A 93 -0.20 -28.17 22.70
C ASP A 93 -1.25 -28.84 21.78
N SER A 94 -2.25 -28.09 21.32
CA SER A 94 -3.40 -28.65 20.59
C SER A 94 -3.22 -28.69 19.07
N ASN A 95 -2.51 -27.69 18.49
CA ASN A 95 -2.25 -27.63 17.05
C ASN A 95 -0.99 -26.80 16.75
N PRO A 96 0.21 -27.34 16.99
CA PRO A 96 1.47 -26.62 16.77
C PRO A 96 1.67 -26.13 15.34
N ALA A 97 1.14 -26.85 14.34
CA ALA A 97 1.23 -26.47 12.93
C ALA A 97 0.45 -25.17 12.63
N LEU A 98 -0.74 -25.01 13.23
CA LEU A 98 -1.53 -23.78 13.09
C LEU A 98 -0.87 -22.61 13.84
N LEU A 99 -0.26 -22.88 15.00
CA LEU A 99 0.51 -21.84 15.69
C LEU A 99 1.68 -21.35 14.85
N GLN A 100 2.43 -22.26 14.25
CA GLN A 100 3.55 -21.92 13.37
C GLN A 100 3.06 -21.08 12.16
N ALA A 101 2.00 -21.50 11.49
CA ALA A 101 1.44 -20.74 10.36
C ALA A 101 0.97 -19.32 10.77
N PHE A 102 0.41 -19.18 11.98
CA PHE A 102 0.05 -17.87 12.52
C PHE A 102 1.26 -16.99 12.82
N GLU A 103 2.32 -17.56 13.43
CA GLU A 103 3.56 -16.83 13.74
C GLU A 103 4.28 -16.40 12.46
N GLU A 104 4.34 -17.26 11.44
CA GLU A 104 4.89 -16.92 10.13
C GLU A 104 4.09 -15.77 9.47
N ALA A 105 2.77 -15.87 9.39
CA ALA A 105 1.93 -14.81 8.84
C ALA A 105 2.08 -13.48 9.61
N LYS A 106 2.22 -13.55 10.93
CA LYS A 106 2.46 -12.38 11.77
C LYS A 106 3.84 -11.76 11.50
N HIS A 107 4.87 -12.58 11.39
CA HIS A 107 6.23 -12.15 11.05
C HIS A 107 6.26 -11.45 9.69
N ASP A 108 5.62 -12.00 8.68
CA ASP A 108 5.56 -11.45 7.32
C ASP A 108 4.85 -10.09 7.29
N ALA A 109 3.75 -9.95 8.02
CA ALA A 109 3.05 -8.69 8.15
C ALA A 109 3.89 -7.62 8.88
N GLU A 110 4.59 -8.01 9.96
CA GLU A 110 5.50 -7.13 10.69
C GLU A 110 6.70 -6.71 9.85
N ALA A 111 7.33 -7.65 9.12
CA ALA A 111 8.44 -7.37 8.21
C ALA A 111 8.02 -6.42 7.07
N SER A 112 6.85 -6.65 6.48
CA SER A 112 6.27 -5.78 5.45
C SER A 112 6.03 -4.37 6.01
N SER A 113 5.43 -4.26 7.19
CA SER A 113 5.20 -2.98 7.85
C SER A 113 6.51 -2.25 8.16
N GLN A 114 7.52 -2.97 8.63
CA GLN A 114 8.84 -2.41 8.89
C GLN A 114 9.49 -1.89 7.60
N PHE A 115 9.46 -2.67 6.53
CA PHE A 115 9.98 -2.25 5.22
C PHE A 115 9.31 -0.96 4.74
N LEU A 116 7.98 -0.88 4.80
CA LEU A 116 7.24 0.30 4.37
C LEU A 116 7.61 1.55 5.16
N ARG A 117 7.91 1.40 6.46
CA ARG A 117 8.28 2.51 7.35
C ARG A 117 9.73 2.95 7.22
N THR A 118 10.66 1.99 6.98
CA THR A 118 12.10 2.23 7.17
C THR A 118 12.90 2.26 5.88
N SER A 119 12.34 1.78 4.76
CA SER A 119 13.03 1.74 3.47
C SER A 119 13.33 3.14 2.88
N GLY A 120 12.73 4.20 3.42
CA GLY A 120 12.77 5.55 2.85
C GLY A 120 11.90 5.75 1.60
N ARG A 121 11.40 4.64 1.02
CA ARG A 121 10.62 4.67 -0.22
C ARG A 121 9.21 5.24 -0.02
N TYR A 122 8.65 5.06 1.18
CA TYR A 122 7.28 5.44 1.53
C TYR A 122 7.25 6.37 2.75
N ALA A 123 8.21 7.29 2.84
CA ALA A 123 8.43 8.12 4.01
C ALA A 123 7.20 8.89 4.51
N LYS A 124 6.26 9.24 3.61
CA LYS A 124 5.04 10.01 3.94
C LYS A 124 3.76 9.18 3.90
N THR A 125 3.80 7.96 3.37
CA THR A 125 2.64 7.06 3.26
C THR A 125 2.79 5.78 4.08
N GLY A 126 4.02 5.39 4.41
CA GLY A 126 4.34 4.28 5.31
C GLY A 126 4.37 4.69 6.78
N VAL A 127 3.40 5.49 7.26
CA VAL A 127 3.37 6.08 8.60
C VAL A 127 2.17 5.61 9.41
N GLY A 128 2.25 5.72 10.73
CA GLY A 128 1.17 5.36 11.63
C GLY A 128 0.75 3.87 11.51
N ASP A 129 -0.53 3.56 11.57
CA ASP A 129 -1.09 2.27 11.15
C ASP A 129 -1.10 2.22 9.62
N VAL A 130 0.01 1.72 9.03
CA VAL A 130 0.22 1.72 7.58
C VAL A 130 -0.96 1.06 6.88
N ASN A 131 -1.56 1.78 5.93
CA ASN A 131 -2.62 1.25 5.08
C ASN A 131 -2.15 1.20 3.62
N THR A 132 -2.52 0.12 2.94
CA THR A 132 -2.09 -0.16 1.57
C THR A 132 -2.50 0.94 0.59
N TYR A 133 -3.71 1.51 0.70
CA TYR A 133 -4.15 2.56 -0.22
C TYR A 133 -3.22 3.78 -0.26
N ALA A 134 -2.70 4.19 0.90
CA ALA A 134 -1.78 5.33 0.97
C ALA A 134 -0.42 4.99 0.35
N VAL A 135 0.09 3.78 0.63
CA VAL A 135 1.33 3.26 0.02
C VAL A 135 1.20 3.22 -1.50
N PHE A 136 0.07 2.71 -2.01
CA PHE A 136 -0.20 2.67 -3.45
C PHE A 136 -0.37 4.06 -4.07
N ALA A 137 -0.92 5.03 -3.34
CA ALA A 137 -0.99 6.41 -3.81
C ALA A 137 0.42 7.02 -3.98
N GLY A 138 1.31 6.83 -3.00
CA GLY A 138 2.71 7.24 -3.10
C GLY A 138 3.46 6.51 -4.22
N LEU A 139 3.24 5.20 -4.35
CA LEU A 139 3.82 4.39 -5.43
C LEU A 139 3.34 4.86 -6.80
N GLY A 140 2.02 5.00 -6.99
CA GLY A 140 1.44 5.46 -8.25
C GLY A 140 2.06 6.77 -8.73
N ARG A 141 2.21 7.74 -7.82
CA ARG A 141 2.92 8.99 -8.11
C ARG A 141 4.36 8.75 -8.56
N SER A 142 5.10 7.89 -7.86
CA SER A 142 6.51 7.61 -8.17
C SER A 142 6.74 6.89 -9.50
N LEU A 143 5.73 6.20 -10.01
CA LEU A 143 5.75 5.48 -11.29
C LEU A 143 5.36 6.37 -12.47
N THR A 144 4.75 7.53 -12.20
CA THR A 144 4.19 8.43 -13.22
C THR A 144 5.30 9.28 -13.86
N SER A 145 5.30 9.37 -15.19
CA SER A 145 6.21 10.23 -15.94
C SER A 145 5.90 11.72 -15.67
N PRO A 146 6.81 12.65 -15.95
CA PRO A 146 6.56 14.08 -15.74
C PRO A 146 5.23 14.56 -16.30
N ARG A 147 4.87 14.17 -17.53
CA ARG A 147 3.60 14.55 -18.17
C ARG A 147 2.43 13.58 -17.90
N GLY A 148 2.69 12.53 -17.12
CA GLY A 148 1.72 11.50 -16.81
C GLY A 148 0.72 11.89 -15.71
N ARG A 149 -0.26 11.00 -15.51
CA ARG A 149 -1.29 11.10 -14.46
C ARG A 149 -1.44 9.77 -13.75
N ALA A 150 -1.59 9.83 -12.42
CA ALA A 150 -2.01 8.69 -11.61
C ALA A 150 -3.42 8.95 -11.07
N GLY A 151 -4.39 8.17 -11.51
CA GLY A 151 -5.78 8.19 -11.02
C GLY A 151 -6.00 7.01 -10.05
N ILE A 152 -6.35 7.30 -8.81
CA ILE A 152 -6.39 6.28 -7.76
C ILE A 152 -7.66 6.45 -6.95
N ILE A 153 -8.39 5.36 -6.72
CA ILE A 153 -9.54 5.32 -5.81
C ILE A 153 -9.02 5.04 -4.42
N VAL A 154 -9.26 5.96 -3.49
CA VAL A 154 -8.76 5.88 -2.10
C VAL A 154 -9.85 6.30 -1.11
N PRO A 155 -9.81 5.85 0.16
CA PRO A 155 -10.65 6.45 1.20
C PRO A 155 -10.40 7.95 1.31
N THR A 156 -11.44 8.73 1.61
CA THR A 156 -11.35 10.19 1.85
C THR A 156 -10.33 10.54 2.92
N GLY A 157 -10.01 9.60 3.82
CA GLY A 157 -8.98 9.71 4.83
C GLY A 157 -7.59 10.08 4.30
N ILE A 158 -7.28 9.85 3.01
CA ILE A 158 -6.00 10.29 2.41
C ILE A 158 -5.81 11.81 2.51
N ALA A 159 -6.90 12.57 2.49
CA ALA A 159 -6.90 14.03 2.56
C ALA A 159 -7.32 14.58 3.95
N THR A 160 -8.03 13.79 4.76
CA THR A 160 -8.68 14.26 6.00
C THR A 160 -8.08 13.66 7.27
N ASP A 161 -7.37 12.52 7.19
CA ASP A 161 -6.73 11.91 8.34
C ASP A 161 -5.38 12.58 8.62
N ASN A 162 -5.15 12.96 9.87
CA ASN A 162 -3.90 13.56 10.31
C ASN A 162 -2.67 12.67 10.04
N THR A 163 -2.85 11.37 9.94
CA THR A 163 -1.79 10.41 9.59
C THR A 163 -1.12 10.74 8.25
N TYR A 164 -1.90 11.21 7.28
CA TYR A 164 -1.42 11.48 5.92
C TYR A 164 -1.24 12.96 5.60
N ARG A 165 -1.30 13.84 6.61
CA ARG A 165 -1.17 15.29 6.44
C ARG A 165 0.10 15.70 5.67
N GLU A 166 1.23 15.01 5.94
CA GLU A 166 2.50 15.35 5.29
C GLU A 166 2.52 14.91 3.82
N PHE A 167 1.88 13.78 3.49
CA PHE A 167 1.69 13.37 2.11
C PHE A 167 0.79 14.36 1.36
N PHE A 168 -0.35 14.71 1.96
CA PHE A 168 -1.31 15.60 1.31
C PHE A 168 -0.76 17.03 1.16
N ALA A 169 -0.04 17.53 2.17
CA ALA A 169 0.67 18.80 2.09
C ALA A 169 1.70 18.79 0.96
N GLU A 170 2.53 17.75 0.86
CA GLU A 170 3.52 17.65 -0.21
C GLU A 170 2.89 17.70 -1.60
N VAL A 171 1.87 16.88 -1.86
CA VAL A 171 1.26 16.84 -3.20
C VAL A 171 0.57 18.16 -3.56
N THR A 172 0.09 18.89 -2.55
CA THR A 172 -0.51 20.22 -2.72
C THR A 172 0.56 21.29 -2.96
N GLU A 173 1.59 21.36 -2.10
CA GLU A 173 2.66 22.36 -2.18
C GLU A 173 3.54 22.22 -3.42
N THR A 174 3.80 20.98 -3.84
CA THR A 174 4.54 20.70 -5.08
C THR A 174 3.71 20.89 -6.34
N GLY A 175 2.38 21.08 -6.21
CA GLY A 175 1.46 21.12 -7.33
C GLY A 175 1.27 19.78 -8.02
N ALA A 176 1.60 18.67 -7.34
CA ALA A 176 1.40 17.32 -7.88
C ALA A 176 -0.06 16.84 -7.76
N LEU A 177 -0.91 17.52 -7.01
CA LEU A 177 -2.35 17.26 -6.94
C LEU A 177 -3.05 17.91 -8.14
N ALA A 178 -3.66 17.11 -9.02
CA ALA A 178 -4.45 17.61 -10.13
C ALA A 178 -5.94 17.70 -9.77
N SER A 179 -6.50 16.68 -9.12
CA SER A 179 -7.88 16.70 -8.64
C SER A 179 -8.11 15.80 -7.45
N LEU A 180 -9.12 16.16 -6.66
CA LEU A 180 -9.68 15.32 -5.60
C LEU A 180 -11.21 15.43 -5.67
N TYR A 181 -11.85 14.34 -6.07
CA TYR A 181 -13.31 14.26 -6.15
C TYR A 181 -13.82 13.30 -5.10
N ASP A 182 -14.51 13.81 -4.09
CA ASP A 182 -14.99 13.04 -2.93
C ASP A 182 -16.42 12.57 -3.13
N PHE A 183 -16.64 11.28 -2.94
CA PHE A 183 -17.90 10.59 -3.14
C PHE A 183 -18.39 9.96 -1.84
N GLU A 184 -19.70 9.94 -1.66
CA GLU A 184 -20.40 9.10 -0.70
C GLU A 184 -21.09 7.95 -1.44
N ASN A 185 -20.95 6.72 -0.93
CA ASN A 185 -21.53 5.52 -1.58
C ASN A 185 -23.05 5.39 -1.36
N ARG A 186 -23.77 6.50 -1.16
CA ARG A 186 -25.22 6.52 -0.88
C ARG A 186 -26.04 5.86 -1.96
N GLU A 187 -25.67 6.11 -3.20
CA GLU A 187 -26.33 5.56 -4.39
C GLU A 187 -25.76 4.19 -4.81
N LYS A 188 -25.01 3.55 -3.91
CA LYS A 188 -24.47 2.20 -4.15
C LYS A 188 -23.64 2.08 -5.43
N LEU A 189 -22.76 3.04 -5.70
CA LEU A 189 -21.76 2.94 -6.79
C LEU A 189 -20.91 1.66 -6.65
N PHE A 190 -20.65 1.25 -5.41
CA PHE A 190 -20.10 -0.04 -5.04
C PHE A 190 -21.14 -0.81 -4.23
N GLU A 191 -21.88 -1.72 -4.86
CA GLU A 191 -23.03 -2.42 -4.28
C GLU A 191 -22.70 -3.19 -2.98
N ALA A 192 -21.53 -3.86 -2.96
CA ALA A 192 -21.08 -4.65 -1.81
C ALA A 192 -20.54 -3.81 -0.65
N VAL A 193 -20.35 -2.49 -0.85
CA VAL A 193 -19.80 -1.58 0.17
C VAL A 193 -20.93 -0.87 0.90
N ASP A 194 -20.80 -0.70 2.21
CA ASP A 194 -21.78 0.05 3.02
C ASP A 194 -21.98 1.46 2.46
N SER A 195 -23.23 1.94 2.44
CA SER A 195 -23.61 3.24 1.86
C SER A 195 -22.99 4.46 2.56
N ARG A 196 -22.50 4.29 3.79
CA ARG A 196 -21.83 5.34 4.57
C ARG A 196 -20.36 5.51 4.25
N TYR A 197 -19.78 4.60 3.47
CA TYR A 197 -18.39 4.73 3.07
C TYR A 197 -18.18 5.91 2.13
N LYS A 198 -17.10 6.62 2.37
CA LYS A 198 -16.63 7.73 1.55
C LYS A 198 -15.33 7.34 0.87
N PHE A 199 -15.21 7.73 -0.38
CA PHE A 199 -14.01 7.51 -1.16
C PHE A 199 -13.75 8.71 -2.06
N SER A 200 -12.50 8.87 -2.45
CA SER A 200 -12.09 9.95 -3.33
C SER A 200 -11.41 9.40 -4.57
N LEU A 201 -11.70 10.02 -5.72
CA LEU A 201 -10.90 9.89 -6.92
C LEU A 201 -9.75 10.89 -6.81
N LEU A 202 -8.57 10.38 -6.46
CA LEU A 202 -7.34 11.16 -6.33
C LEU A 202 -6.60 11.14 -7.66
N THR A 203 -6.35 12.29 -8.26
CA THR A 203 -5.50 12.40 -9.44
C THR A 203 -4.21 13.14 -9.09
N LEU A 204 -3.10 12.44 -9.27
CA LEU A 204 -1.74 12.99 -9.09
C LEU A 204 -1.06 13.14 -10.44
N CYS A 205 -0.13 14.08 -10.55
CA CYS A 205 0.64 14.36 -11.76
C CYS A 205 2.13 14.40 -11.48
N GLY A 206 2.93 14.17 -12.51
CA GLY A 206 4.38 14.25 -12.43
C GLY A 206 4.90 15.68 -12.42
N GLU A 207 4.32 16.56 -13.25
CA GLU A 207 4.65 17.98 -13.32
C GLU A 207 3.67 18.82 -12.51
N LYS A 208 4.15 20.00 -12.08
CA LYS A 208 3.37 20.97 -11.32
C LYS A 208 2.14 21.42 -12.10
N GLN A 209 0.99 21.38 -11.43
CA GLN A 209 -0.26 21.98 -11.92
C GLN A 209 -0.45 23.37 -11.31
N GLU A 210 -1.00 24.31 -12.10
CA GLU A 210 -1.35 25.65 -11.63
C GLU A 210 -2.69 25.69 -10.94
N GLU A 211 -3.59 24.80 -11.34
CA GLU A 211 -4.96 24.69 -10.81
C GLU A 211 -5.23 23.28 -10.32
N VAL A 212 -5.92 23.18 -9.19
CA VAL A 212 -6.38 21.92 -8.61
C VAL A 212 -7.90 21.89 -8.61
N GLN A 213 -8.47 20.81 -9.10
CA GLN A 213 -9.92 20.65 -9.14
C GLN A 213 -10.41 19.89 -7.89
N PHE A 214 -11.41 20.44 -7.23
CA PHE A 214 -12.08 19.82 -6.10
C PHE A 214 -13.57 19.70 -6.34
N ALA A 215 -14.15 18.56 -5.95
CA ALA A 215 -15.59 18.39 -5.81
C ALA A 215 -15.85 17.49 -4.61
N PHE A 216 -16.86 17.81 -3.81
CA PHE A 216 -17.16 17.13 -2.58
C PHE A 216 -18.63 16.73 -2.49
N PHE A 217 -18.92 15.71 -1.68
CA PHE A 217 -20.27 15.20 -1.43
C PHE A 217 -20.97 14.66 -2.67
N LEU A 218 -20.21 14.19 -3.63
CA LEU A 218 -20.76 13.58 -4.84
C LEU A 218 -21.38 12.23 -4.50
N THR A 219 -22.46 11.88 -5.18
CA THR A 219 -23.13 10.58 -5.08
C THR A 219 -23.23 9.87 -6.41
N GLN A 220 -23.04 10.61 -7.51
CA GLN A 220 -23.11 10.10 -8.89
C GLN A 220 -21.99 10.70 -9.76
N PRO A 221 -21.35 9.90 -10.63
CA PRO A 221 -20.32 10.38 -11.54
C PRO A 221 -20.81 11.47 -12.51
N SER A 222 -22.09 11.46 -12.87
CA SER A 222 -22.71 12.48 -13.75
C SER A 222 -22.58 13.90 -13.21
N GLN A 223 -22.51 14.07 -11.89
CA GLN A 223 -22.32 15.37 -11.25
C GLN A 223 -20.97 16.04 -11.57
N LEU A 224 -20.00 15.29 -12.12
CA LEU A 224 -18.73 15.84 -12.61
C LEU A 224 -18.85 16.41 -14.04
N SER A 225 -19.90 16.05 -14.78
CA SER A 225 -20.13 16.48 -16.17
C SER A 225 -20.92 17.78 -16.26
N ASP A 226 -21.51 18.24 -15.17
CA ASP A 226 -22.39 19.41 -15.11
C ASP A 226 -21.60 20.73 -14.86
N LYS A 227 -20.33 20.79 -15.27
CA LYS A 227 -19.45 21.98 -15.13
C LYS A 227 -19.10 22.60 -16.47
#